data_cbd82b3271d3c2c70249f85e2b486c61
#
_entry.id   cbd82b3271d3c2c70249f85e2b486c61
#
_cell.length_a   1.000
_cell.length_b   1.000
_cell.length_c   1.000
_cell.angle_alpha   90.00
_cell.angle_beta   90.00
_cell.angle_gamma   90.00
#
_symmetry.space_group_name_H-M   'P 1'
#
loop_
_entity.id
_entity.type
_entity.pdbx_description
1 polymer ?
#
loop_
_entity_poly.entity_id
_entity_poly.type
_entity_poly.pdbx_seq_one_letter_code
_entity_poly.pdbx_strand_id
1 'polypeptide(L)'
;MDNGILQVTLSVPDGIVTGIRYNGVDNLLEVLNDETDRGYWDVVWSSTGTTGKFDRAVLLKGMGRVASEQTYSPEHRQEGWPGFNLDENRIAFKLRKDKFHYMAVADNRQRYMPSPDDRLPHRGKPLAYPEAVLLVNPIEPEFKGEVDDKYQYSCDNKDNKVHGWISMNPPVGFWQITPSDEFRSGGPVKQNLTSHVGPTTLAMFISSHYSGDDLIPKFAQGEAWKKVFGPVFIYVNSVKQGGHPIVLWHDAKIQMQHEVQSWPYSFPASEDFPSANQRGNVSGRLLVQDKYKSHGHIPANGAYVGLAQPGEAGSWQRECKGYQFWAKTDNNGNFSIKNICRGHYNLYAWVPGFIGDYVYKNLISITPGLDSTFIIQFNSYSSNKNSESHGSRDTCKQPPRNGPTLWEIGIPDRTAAEFFVPDPNPKFINKLFINHPDRFRQYGLWDRYSELHPTDDLEYVIGKSDYRKDWFFVQVPRSNNDGTYQGTTWRIIFKLDSVNQSGMYKLRIAIASASLAEVQVRVNNPSTNQPLFTTGLIGNDSSIARHGIHGLYWLYNIDIHGNLLVQGDNTIYLGQPRRQSPFHGIMYDYIRLEAPPN
;
A
#
# COMPACT_ATOMS: atom_id res chain seq x y z
N MET A 1 -9.37 22.52 27.22
CA MET A 1 -9.35 23.61 26.22
C MET A 1 -10.76 23.81 25.74
N ASP A 2 -11.22 25.06 25.71
CA ASP A 2 -12.61 25.39 25.36
C ASP A 2 -12.62 26.70 24.57
N ASN A 3 -13.31 26.71 23.42
CA ASN A 3 -13.49 27.91 22.59
C ASN A 3 -14.96 28.33 22.47
N GLY A 4 -15.83 27.80 23.34
CA GLY A 4 -17.27 28.07 23.32
C GLY A 4 -18.08 27.21 22.33
N ILE A 5 -17.41 26.52 21.38
CA ILE A 5 -18.02 25.63 20.38
C ILE A 5 -17.59 24.20 20.61
N LEU A 6 -16.31 24.00 20.83
CA LEU A 6 -15.66 22.71 21.03
C LEU A 6 -14.88 22.74 22.35
N GLN A 7 -15.08 21.72 23.19
CA GLN A 7 -14.28 21.51 24.38
C GLN A 7 -13.48 20.22 24.26
N VAL A 8 -12.15 20.31 24.47
CA VAL A 8 -11.25 19.16 24.46
C VAL A 8 -10.64 18.98 25.85
N THR A 9 -10.74 17.79 26.39
CA THR A 9 -10.16 17.37 27.67
C THR A 9 -8.94 16.51 27.46
N LEU A 10 -7.84 16.84 28.12
CA LEU A 10 -6.58 16.11 28.10
C LEU A 10 -6.24 15.59 29.49
N SER A 11 -5.68 14.39 29.57
CA SER A 11 -5.07 13.89 30.80
C SER A 11 -3.79 14.64 31.12
N VAL A 12 -3.43 14.68 32.39
CA VAL A 12 -2.18 15.25 32.89
C VAL A 12 -1.49 14.19 33.76
N PRO A 13 -0.21 13.85 33.50
CA PRO A 13 0.74 14.54 32.59
C PRO A 13 0.73 14.03 31.14
N ASP A 14 -0.01 12.96 30.81
CA ASP A 14 0.20 12.16 29.59
C ASP A 14 -0.32 12.82 28.31
N GLY A 15 -1.24 13.82 28.42
CA GLY A 15 -1.80 14.53 27.27
C GLY A 15 -2.72 13.71 26.38
N ILE A 16 -3.24 12.59 26.87
CA ILE A 16 -4.23 11.76 26.16
C ILE A 16 -5.52 12.54 26.02
N VAL A 17 -6.16 12.49 24.85
CA VAL A 17 -7.47 13.12 24.65
C VAL A 17 -8.54 12.23 25.26
N THR A 18 -9.02 12.60 26.44
CA THR A 18 -10.00 11.83 27.21
C THR A 18 -11.44 12.22 26.89
N GLY A 19 -11.64 13.41 26.30
CA GLY A 19 -12.97 13.87 25.93
C GLY A 19 -12.97 14.97 24.88
N ILE A 20 -14.01 14.92 24.04
CA ILE A 20 -14.33 15.96 23.05
C ILE A 20 -15.83 16.22 23.14
N ARG A 21 -16.21 17.39 23.68
CA ARG A 21 -17.59 17.84 23.75
C ARG A 21 -17.93 18.73 22.57
N TYR A 22 -19.00 18.42 21.86
CA TYR A 22 -19.42 19.18 20.70
C TYR A 22 -20.93 19.01 20.41
N ASN A 23 -21.59 20.09 20.03
CA ASN A 23 -22.98 20.11 19.56
C ASN A 23 -23.96 19.33 20.46
N GLY A 24 -23.89 19.54 21.79
CA GLY A 24 -24.77 18.89 22.78
C GLY A 24 -24.40 17.44 23.13
N VAL A 25 -23.34 16.89 22.52
CA VAL A 25 -22.78 15.60 22.93
C VAL A 25 -21.69 15.84 23.96
N ASP A 26 -21.85 15.28 25.16
CA ASP A 26 -20.91 15.49 26.27
C ASP A 26 -19.53 14.93 26.01
N ASN A 27 -19.46 13.82 25.30
CA ASN A 27 -18.19 13.26 24.79
C ASN A 27 -18.44 12.51 23.48
N LEU A 28 -17.68 12.86 22.43
CA LEU A 28 -17.68 12.14 21.15
C LEU A 28 -16.87 10.83 21.24
N LEU A 29 -15.95 10.74 22.21
CA LEU A 29 -15.11 9.56 22.42
C LEU A 29 -15.81 8.51 23.26
N GLU A 30 -15.37 7.24 23.13
CA GLU A 30 -16.00 6.10 23.79
C GLU A 30 -15.83 6.14 25.31
N VAL A 31 -16.91 6.46 26.00
CA VAL A 31 -16.91 6.64 27.46
C VAL A 31 -16.84 5.33 28.24
N LEU A 32 -17.16 4.20 27.62
CA LEU A 32 -17.04 2.87 28.23
C LEU A 32 -15.60 2.34 28.21
N ASN A 33 -14.73 2.96 27.43
CA ASN A 33 -13.29 2.67 27.48
C ASN A 33 -12.61 3.43 28.61
N ASP A 34 -11.53 2.88 29.12
CA ASP A 34 -10.61 3.62 29.97
C ASP A 34 -10.18 4.92 29.29
N GLU A 35 -9.94 5.97 30.07
CA GLU A 35 -9.57 7.28 29.52
C GLU A 35 -8.32 7.24 28.64
N THR A 36 -7.37 6.38 28.98
CA THR A 36 -6.14 6.13 28.23
C THR A 36 -6.34 5.43 26.88
N ASP A 37 -7.55 4.96 26.61
CA ASP A 37 -7.89 4.21 25.39
C ASP A 37 -8.98 4.92 24.56
N ARG A 38 -9.03 6.27 24.60
CA ARG A 38 -10.01 7.08 23.85
C ARG A 38 -9.40 7.83 22.68
N GLY A 39 -8.42 8.72 22.92
CA GLY A 39 -7.72 9.45 21.87
C GLY A 39 -6.23 9.55 22.21
N TYR A 40 -5.39 8.81 21.48
CA TYR A 40 -4.01 8.57 21.87
C TYR A 40 -3.08 8.37 20.68
N TRP A 41 -1.78 8.56 20.94
CA TRP A 41 -0.71 8.02 20.11
C TRP A 41 -0.48 6.57 20.50
N ASP A 42 -0.35 5.71 19.49
CA ASP A 42 -0.03 4.30 19.66
C ASP A 42 1.34 4.05 19.00
N VAL A 43 2.31 3.74 19.83
CA VAL A 43 3.67 3.43 19.42
C VAL A 43 3.97 2.02 19.88
N VAL A 44 4.14 1.11 18.92
CA VAL A 44 4.41 -0.31 19.20
C VAL A 44 5.82 -0.63 18.75
N TRP A 45 6.60 -1.25 19.64
CA TRP A 45 7.95 -1.70 19.30
C TRP A 45 8.23 -3.09 19.82
N SER A 46 9.24 -3.73 19.22
CA SER A 46 9.74 -5.03 19.64
C SER A 46 11.26 -5.00 19.80
N SER A 47 11.79 -5.87 20.67
CA SER A 47 13.23 -6.07 20.81
C SER A 47 13.79 -6.76 19.57
N THR A 48 15.00 -6.42 19.14
CA THR A 48 15.69 -7.09 18.05
C THR A 48 15.87 -8.59 18.38
N GLY A 49 15.42 -9.44 17.48
CA GLY A 49 15.54 -10.90 17.62
C GLY A 49 14.40 -11.60 18.37
N THR A 50 13.37 -10.86 18.84
CA THR A 50 12.16 -11.46 19.43
C THR A 50 11.02 -11.43 18.42
N THR A 51 10.52 -12.57 18.03
CA THR A 51 9.26 -12.69 17.32
C THR A 51 8.11 -12.69 18.33
N GLY A 52 7.22 -11.71 18.27
CA GLY A 52 5.89 -11.78 18.87
C GLY A 52 5.69 -11.26 20.29
N LYS A 53 6.59 -10.49 20.88
CA LYS A 53 6.27 -9.68 22.06
C LYS A 53 6.18 -8.21 21.68
N PHE A 54 4.97 -7.71 21.73
CA PHE A 54 4.68 -6.28 21.55
C PHE A 54 4.61 -5.63 22.92
N ASP A 55 5.57 -4.77 23.24
CA ASP A 55 5.44 -3.87 24.36
C ASP A 55 4.76 -2.58 23.86
N ARG A 56 3.63 -2.25 24.44
CA ARG A 56 2.91 -1.01 24.16
C ARG A 56 3.38 0.04 25.13
N ALA A 57 3.92 1.14 24.63
CA ALA A 57 4.15 2.33 25.43
C ALA A 57 3.53 3.54 24.77
N VAL A 58 2.89 4.35 25.60
CA VAL A 58 2.41 5.67 25.24
C VAL A 58 3.50 6.66 25.64
N LEU A 59 4.33 7.08 24.68
CA LEU A 59 5.34 8.11 24.90
C LEU A 59 4.74 9.47 24.52
N LEU A 60 4.20 10.14 25.50
CA LEU A 60 3.69 11.50 25.35
C LEU A 60 4.69 12.46 25.95
N LYS A 61 5.40 13.21 25.12
CA LYS A 61 6.21 14.34 25.59
C LYS A 61 5.74 15.62 24.90
N GLY A 62 5.13 16.49 25.68
CA GLY A 62 4.96 17.89 25.37
C GLY A 62 3.83 18.23 24.42
N MET A 63 2.61 18.36 24.93
CA MET A 63 1.51 18.94 24.17
C MET A 63 1.16 20.31 24.70
N GLY A 64 1.46 21.30 23.92
CA GLY A 64 0.93 22.63 24.07
C GLY A 64 0.39 23.15 22.76
N ARG A 65 -0.66 22.56 22.23
CA ARG A 65 -1.59 23.04 21.20
C ARG A 65 -2.24 21.84 20.46
N VAL A 66 -3.42 22.02 19.90
CA VAL A 66 -4.30 21.01 19.30
C VAL A 66 -3.75 20.39 17.98
N ALA A 67 -2.53 20.61 17.65
CA ALA A 67 -1.81 19.88 16.60
C ALA A 67 -0.81 18.94 17.29
N SER A 68 -1.00 17.65 17.13
CA SER A 68 -0.07 16.68 17.69
C SER A 68 1.16 16.59 16.78
N GLU A 69 2.19 17.31 17.15
CA GLU A 69 3.54 17.09 16.67
C GLU A 69 4.22 16.10 17.59
N GLN A 70 4.64 14.98 17.07
CA GLN A 70 5.57 14.12 17.77
C GLN A 70 6.90 14.13 17.05
N THR A 71 7.90 14.68 17.72
CA THR A 71 9.28 14.57 17.32
C THR A 71 9.88 13.36 18.03
N TYR A 72 10.26 12.36 17.29
CA TYR A 72 11.05 11.25 17.80
C TYR A 72 12.52 11.66 17.74
N SER A 73 13.13 11.95 18.89
CA SER A 73 14.55 12.25 18.99
C SER A 73 15.27 11.16 19.78
N PRO A 74 16.16 10.40 19.15
CA PRO A 74 17.05 9.49 19.85
C PRO A 74 18.16 10.20 20.63
N GLU A 75 18.30 11.52 20.51
CA GLU A 75 19.34 12.30 21.20
C GLU A 75 19.28 12.17 22.73
N HIS A 76 18.19 11.62 23.27
CA HIS A 76 18.03 11.31 24.68
C HIS A 76 18.26 9.83 25.00
N ARG A 77 18.75 9.02 24.04
CA ARG A 77 19.15 7.65 24.32
C ARG A 77 20.40 7.64 25.19
N GLN A 78 20.29 7.00 26.33
CA GLN A 78 21.45 6.71 27.14
C GLN A 78 22.35 5.71 26.40
N GLU A 79 23.64 5.91 26.48
CA GLU A 79 24.65 4.99 25.99
C GLU A 79 24.35 3.57 26.50
N GLY A 80 24.23 2.60 25.59
CA GLY A 80 23.92 1.22 25.97
C GLY A 80 22.48 0.75 25.76
N TRP A 81 21.57 1.59 25.27
CA TRP A 81 20.22 1.11 24.93
C TRP A 81 20.25 0.09 23.78
N PRO A 82 19.53 -1.05 23.92
CA PRO A 82 19.50 -2.08 22.89
C PRO A 82 18.84 -1.58 21.60
N GLY A 83 19.17 -2.21 20.49
CA GLY A 83 18.44 -2.02 19.25
C GLY A 83 16.98 -2.42 19.40
N PHE A 84 16.10 -1.87 18.57
CA PHE A 84 14.66 -2.19 18.56
C PHE A 84 14.07 -2.01 17.18
N ASN A 85 12.89 -2.60 16.97
CA ASN A 85 12.06 -2.39 15.80
C ASN A 85 10.87 -1.50 16.20
N LEU A 86 10.50 -0.56 15.34
CA LEU A 86 9.30 0.26 15.50
C LEU A 86 8.18 -0.34 14.64
N ASP A 87 7.38 -1.22 15.25
CA ASP A 87 6.42 -2.05 14.52
C ASP A 87 5.21 -1.25 14.05
N GLU A 88 4.76 -0.28 14.84
CA GLU A 88 3.64 0.59 14.49
C GLU A 88 3.77 1.97 15.12
N ASN A 89 3.38 3.00 14.37
CA ASN A 89 3.19 4.36 14.86
C ASN A 89 1.94 4.96 14.22
N ARG A 90 0.94 5.34 15.06
CA ARG A 90 -0.34 5.88 14.61
C ARG A 90 -0.99 6.80 15.65
N ILE A 91 -1.95 7.59 15.22
CA ILE A 91 -2.91 8.26 16.09
C ILE A 91 -4.25 7.54 15.98
N ALA A 92 -4.87 7.26 17.10
CA ALA A 92 -6.15 6.58 17.19
C ALA A 92 -7.16 7.41 18.00
N PHE A 93 -8.40 7.50 17.49
CA PHE A 93 -9.55 8.01 18.23
C PHE A 93 -10.66 6.98 18.19
N LYS A 94 -11.10 6.52 19.36
CA LYS A 94 -12.23 5.61 19.53
C LYS A 94 -13.48 6.39 19.87
N LEU A 95 -14.47 6.32 18.98
CA LEU A 95 -15.69 7.09 19.06
C LEU A 95 -16.80 6.32 19.77
N ARG A 96 -17.79 7.04 20.25
CA ARG A 96 -18.97 6.47 20.90
C ARG A 96 -19.69 5.46 20.02
N LYS A 97 -19.73 4.21 20.45
CA LYS A 97 -20.37 3.08 19.73
C LYS A 97 -21.88 3.21 19.62
N ASP A 98 -22.51 3.91 20.60
CA ASP A 98 -23.95 4.17 20.63
C ASP A 98 -24.38 5.33 19.72
N LYS A 99 -23.43 6.04 19.08
CA LYS A 99 -23.71 7.22 18.26
C LYS A 99 -23.17 7.14 16.84
N PHE A 100 -21.94 6.68 16.66
CA PHE A 100 -21.26 6.68 15.37
C PHE A 100 -21.44 5.34 14.65
N HIS A 101 -22.36 5.31 13.69
CA HIS A 101 -22.72 4.09 12.96
C HIS A 101 -22.45 4.18 11.46
N TYR A 102 -22.25 5.37 10.90
CA TYR A 102 -22.01 5.55 9.48
C TYR A 102 -20.56 5.92 9.24
N MET A 103 -19.84 5.07 8.51
CA MET A 103 -18.43 5.27 8.15
C MET A 103 -18.31 5.84 6.74
N ALA A 104 -17.37 6.79 6.54
CA ALA A 104 -16.99 7.31 5.24
C ALA A 104 -15.47 7.38 5.10
N VAL A 105 -14.94 6.71 4.06
CA VAL A 105 -13.49 6.65 3.77
C VAL A 105 -13.16 7.06 2.34
N ALA A 106 -14.12 6.98 1.43
CA ALA A 106 -14.06 7.46 0.06
C ALA A 106 -15.49 7.69 -0.45
N ASP A 107 -15.67 8.39 -1.57
CA ASP A 107 -17.01 8.67 -2.12
C ASP A 107 -17.80 7.40 -2.44
N ASN A 108 -17.12 6.35 -2.87
CA ASN A 108 -17.70 5.04 -3.14
C ASN A 108 -17.54 4.02 -1.99
N ARG A 109 -16.96 4.40 -0.85
CA ARG A 109 -16.76 3.54 0.32
C ARG A 109 -17.28 4.22 1.58
N GLN A 110 -18.58 4.22 1.72
CA GLN A 110 -19.29 4.75 2.87
C GLN A 110 -20.57 3.95 3.08
N ARG A 111 -20.87 3.62 4.34
CA ARG A 111 -22.03 2.80 4.72
C ARG A 111 -22.33 2.87 6.19
N TYR A 112 -23.54 2.45 6.56
CA TYR A 112 -23.81 2.00 7.93
C TYR A 112 -22.97 0.75 8.20
N MET A 113 -22.37 0.72 9.38
CA MET A 113 -21.52 -0.37 9.83
C MET A 113 -22.26 -1.27 10.83
N PRO A 114 -21.95 -2.58 10.86
CA PRO A 114 -22.41 -3.46 11.91
C PRO A 114 -21.97 -2.96 13.28
N SER A 115 -22.76 -3.27 14.32
CA SER A 115 -22.36 -2.97 15.69
C SER A 115 -21.10 -3.74 16.09
N PRO A 116 -20.17 -3.16 16.86
CA PRO A 116 -19.05 -3.89 17.44
C PRO A 116 -19.49 -5.14 18.23
N ASP A 117 -20.66 -5.12 18.85
CA ASP A 117 -21.22 -6.24 19.61
C ASP A 117 -21.61 -7.43 18.71
N ASP A 118 -21.84 -7.20 17.41
CA ASP A 118 -22.11 -8.26 16.44
C ASP A 118 -20.91 -9.20 16.22
N ARG A 119 -19.73 -8.78 16.66
CA ARG A 119 -18.51 -9.58 16.61
C ARG A 119 -18.31 -10.51 17.80
N LEU A 120 -19.15 -10.38 18.84
CA LEU A 120 -19.09 -11.23 20.04
C LEU A 120 -19.44 -12.70 19.70
N PRO A 121 -18.94 -13.70 20.43
CA PRO A 121 -19.09 -15.12 20.10
C PRO A 121 -20.53 -15.61 19.90
N HIS A 122 -21.51 -14.98 20.57
CA HIS A 122 -22.93 -15.35 20.44
C HIS A 122 -23.63 -14.72 19.22
N ARG A 123 -22.98 -13.76 18.52
CA ARG A 123 -23.49 -13.06 17.35
C ARG A 123 -22.64 -13.28 16.12
N GLY A 124 -21.32 -13.43 16.28
CA GLY A 124 -20.35 -13.56 15.22
C GLY A 124 -19.51 -14.82 15.32
N LYS A 125 -19.04 -15.31 14.18
CA LYS A 125 -18.14 -16.46 14.07
C LYS A 125 -16.79 -15.98 13.51
N PRO A 126 -15.67 -16.11 14.28
CA PRO A 126 -14.34 -15.84 13.75
C PRO A 126 -14.04 -16.72 12.54
N LEU A 127 -13.37 -16.15 11.54
CA LEU A 127 -12.98 -16.84 10.31
C LEU A 127 -11.51 -17.24 10.34
N ALA A 128 -10.84 -17.31 9.19
CA ALA A 128 -9.46 -17.82 9.10
C ALA A 128 -8.43 -17.02 9.91
N TYR A 129 -8.75 -15.77 10.26
CA TYR A 129 -7.98 -14.95 11.20
C TYR A 129 -8.96 -14.11 12.06
N PRO A 130 -8.55 -13.73 13.31
CA PRO A 130 -9.49 -13.19 14.32
C PRO A 130 -10.15 -11.87 13.97
N GLU A 131 -9.54 -11.08 13.08
CA GLU A 131 -10.09 -9.79 12.65
C GLU A 131 -11.30 -9.92 11.74
N ALA A 132 -11.42 -11.03 11.01
CA ALA A 132 -12.56 -11.29 10.13
C ALA A 132 -13.63 -12.10 10.86
N VAL A 133 -14.85 -11.60 10.91
CA VAL A 133 -15.98 -12.22 11.60
C VAL A 133 -17.19 -12.30 10.69
N LEU A 134 -17.73 -13.53 10.55
CA LEU A 134 -19.02 -13.74 9.92
C LEU A 134 -20.14 -13.39 10.90
N LEU A 135 -21.01 -12.48 10.51
CA LEU A 135 -22.16 -12.03 11.29
C LEU A 135 -23.31 -13.04 11.17
N VAL A 136 -23.49 -13.85 12.22
CA VAL A 136 -24.47 -14.95 12.22
C VAL A 136 -25.83 -14.48 12.76
N ASN A 137 -25.80 -13.70 13.84
CA ASN A 137 -27.00 -13.17 14.49
C ASN A 137 -26.78 -11.70 14.89
N PRO A 138 -26.59 -10.80 13.90
CA PRO A 138 -26.35 -9.38 14.18
C PRO A 138 -27.57 -8.69 14.78
N ILE A 139 -27.33 -7.54 15.44
CA ILE A 139 -28.39 -6.68 16.02
C ILE A 139 -29.32 -6.22 14.90
N GLU A 140 -28.74 -5.69 13.82
CA GLU A 140 -29.49 -5.31 12.63
C GLU A 140 -29.54 -6.50 11.65
N PRO A 141 -30.74 -7.09 11.44
CA PRO A 141 -30.88 -8.30 10.63
C PRO A 141 -30.36 -8.20 9.19
N GLU A 142 -30.27 -6.99 8.66
CA GLU A 142 -29.76 -6.72 7.32
C GLU A 142 -28.28 -7.10 7.14
N PHE A 143 -27.49 -7.13 8.21
CA PHE A 143 -26.09 -7.54 8.18
C PHE A 143 -25.88 -9.05 8.29
N LYS A 144 -26.94 -9.84 8.46
CA LYS A 144 -26.83 -11.29 8.58
C LYS A 144 -26.15 -11.89 7.34
N GLY A 145 -25.12 -12.70 7.58
CA GLY A 145 -24.33 -13.34 6.53
C GLY A 145 -23.22 -12.44 5.93
N GLU A 146 -23.09 -11.19 6.39
CA GLU A 146 -21.95 -10.36 6.00
C GLU A 146 -20.69 -10.73 6.80
N VAL A 147 -19.53 -10.45 6.19
CA VAL A 147 -18.24 -10.47 6.89
C VAL A 147 -17.86 -9.04 7.26
N ASP A 148 -17.62 -8.82 8.54
CA ASP A 148 -17.04 -7.58 9.06
C ASP A 148 -15.55 -7.76 9.30
N ASP A 149 -14.75 -6.97 8.58
CA ASP A 149 -13.29 -6.96 8.69
C ASP A 149 -12.73 -5.56 8.38
N LYS A 150 -11.99 -5.01 9.33
CA LYS A 150 -11.38 -3.67 9.20
C LYS A 150 -10.52 -3.50 7.94
N TYR A 151 -9.92 -4.57 7.44
CA TYR A 151 -9.05 -4.52 6.26
C TYR A 151 -9.81 -4.27 4.94
N GLN A 152 -11.11 -4.51 4.91
CA GLN A 152 -11.95 -4.20 3.75
C GLN A 152 -12.05 -2.67 3.50
N TYR A 153 -11.77 -1.85 4.50
CA TYR A 153 -11.95 -0.38 4.47
C TYR A 153 -10.63 0.41 4.41
N SER A 154 -9.52 -0.25 4.10
CA SER A 154 -8.21 0.42 3.95
C SER A 154 -8.15 1.35 2.74
N CYS A 155 -7.20 2.29 2.78
CA CYS A 155 -6.88 3.20 1.67
C CYS A 155 -5.39 3.22 1.39
N ASP A 156 -5.01 3.49 0.15
CA ASP A 156 -3.63 3.86 -0.19
C ASP A 156 -3.26 5.20 0.45
N ASN A 157 -1.99 5.41 0.77
CA ASN A 157 -1.52 6.68 1.34
C ASN A 157 -2.00 7.90 0.53
N LYS A 158 -1.89 7.85 -0.80
CA LYS A 158 -2.29 8.93 -1.71
C LYS A 158 -3.76 9.32 -1.61
N ASP A 159 -4.62 8.38 -1.21
CA ASP A 159 -6.08 8.53 -1.15
C ASP A 159 -6.60 8.70 0.29
N ASN A 160 -5.74 8.54 1.30
CA ASN A 160 -6.11 8.55 2.72
C ASN A 160 -5.80 9.91 3.39
N LYS A 161 -6.35 10.99 2.84
CA LYS A 161 -6.18 12.34 3.41
C LYS A 161 -7.29 12.74 4.35
N VAL A 162 -8.48 12.18 4.21
CA VAL A 162 -9.61 12.35 5.12
C VAL A 162 -10.43 11.06 5.20
N HIS A 163 -10.85 10.72 6.40
CA HIS A 163 -11.83 9.66 6.67
C HIS A 163 -12.46 9.89 8.04
N GLY A 164 -13.57 9.23 8.30
CA GLY A 164 -14.21 9.36 9.59
C GLY A 164 -15.58 8.71 9.69
N TRP A 165 -16.36 9.21 10.65
CA TRP A 165 -17.63 8.63 11.04
C TRP A 165 -18.68 9.71 11.27
N ILE A 166 -19.93 9.34 11.08
CA ILE A 166 -21.09 10.20 11.30
C ILE A 166 -22.00 9.58 12.36
N SER A 167 -22.36 10.40 13.37
CA SER A 167 -23.49 10.17 14.25
C SER A 167 -24.75 10.72 13.60
N MET A 168 -25.86 9.99 13.70
CA MET A 168 -27.14 10.43 13.14
C MET A 168 -28.01 11.18 14.18
N ASN A 169 -27.72 11.00 15.45
CA ASN A 169 -28.48 11.65 16.55
C ASN A 169 -27.55 12.04 17.72
N PRO A 170 -27.21 13.34 17.86
CA PRO A 170 -27.39 14.41 16.87
C PRO A 170 -26.52 14.17 15.60
N PRO A 171 -26.85 14.82 14.47
CA PRO A 171 -26.06 14.70 13.24
C PRO A 171 -24.70 15.42 13.39
N VAL A 172 -23.67 14.66 13.67
CA VAL A 172 -22.28 15.11 13.90
C VAL A 172 -21.32 14.23 13.12
N GLY A 173 -20.40 14.86 12.41
CA GLY A 173 -19.25 14.21 11.77
C GLY A 173 -17.99 14.34 12.63
N PHE A 174 -17.20 13.27 12.65
CA PHE A 174 -15.87 13.23 13.24
C PHE A 174 -14.89 12.76 12.19
N TRP A 175 -13.94 13.61 11.83
CA TRP A 175 -13.05 13.42 10.68
C TRP A 175 -11.59 13.53 11.08
N GLN A 176 -10.78 12.59 10.60
CA GLN A 176 -9.34 12.66 10.72
C GLN A 176 -8.75 13.10 9.38
N ILE A 177 -7.98 14.19 9.38
CA ILE A 177 -7.36 14.77 8.20
C ILE A 177 -5.84 14.68 8.33
N THR A 178 -5.20 14.08 7.32
CA THR A 178 -3.75 13.99 7.19
C THR A 178 -3.33 14.77 5.96
N PRO A 179 -2.86 16.02 6.08
CA PRO A 179 -2.66 16.92 4.95
C PRO A 179 -1.47 16.53 4.06
N SER A 180 -0.48 15.84 4.60
CA SER A 180 0.72 15.39 3.88
C SER A 180 0.99 13.91 4.09
N ASP A 181 1.57 13.27 3.08
CA ASP A 181 2.01 11.87 3.16
C ASP A 181 3.53 11.75 3.38
N GLU A 182 4.26 12.87 3.47
CA GLU A 182 5.72 12.90 3.50
C GLU A 182 6.34 12.09 4.63
N PHE A 183 5.64 11.98 5.76
CA PHE A 183 6.08 11.25 6.95
C PHE A 183 5.59 9.79 6.99
N ARG A 184 4.72 9.36 6.06
CA ARG A 184 4.24 7.97 5.96
C ARG A 184 5.28 7.07 5.30
N SER A 185 5.37 5.82 5.75
CA SER A 185 6.27 4.83 5.14
C SER A 185 5.69 4.22 3.86
N GLY A 186 6.55 3.71 2.97
CA GLY A 186 6.19 2.88 1.83
C GLY A 186 5.65 3.61 0.59
N GLY A 187 5.69 4.95 0.58
CA GLY A 187 5.32 5.76 -0.59
C GLY A 187 3.80 5.84 -0.86
N PRO A 188 3.39 6.30 -2.05
CA PRO A 188 2.00 6.72 -2.32
C PRO A 188 1.00 5.56 -2.38
N VAL A 189 1.43 4.38 -2.81
CA VAL A 189 0.55 3.22 -3.03
C VAL A 189 0.51 2.24 -1.86
N LYS A 190 1.24 2.49 -0.78
CA LYS A 190 1.17 1.68 0.43
C LYS A 190 -0.22 1.77 1.05
N GLN A 191 -0.88 0.64 1.26
CA GLN A 191 -2.19 0.58 1.91
C GLN A 191 -2.07 0.71 3.43
N ASN A 192 -3.01 1.46 4.03
CA ASN A 192 -3.12 1.61 5.47
C ASN A 192 -4.57 1.51 5.94
N LEU A 193 -4.73 1.09 7.19
CA LEU A 193 -6.02 1.09 7.87
C LEU A 193 -6.54 2.52 8.03
N THR A 194 -7.86 2.68 7.98
CA THR A 194 -8.59 3.91 8.32
C THR A 194 -9.33 3.77 9.64
N SER A 195 -9.66 2.54 10.01
CA SER A 195 -10.43 2.22 11.20
C SER A 195 -9.93 0.94 11.86
N HIS A 196 -10.36 0.71 13.05
CA HIS A 196 -10.21 -0.53 13.81
C HIS A 196 -11.57 -1.23 13.90
N VAL A 197 -11.74 -2.14 14.85
CA VAL A 197 -13.06 -2.70 15.18
C VAL A 197 -13.90 -1.63 15.84
N GLY A 198 -15.07 -1.36 15.28
CA GLY A 198 -15.98 -0.31 15.73
C GLY A 198 -15.62 1.10 15.21
N PRO A 199 -16.34 2.12 15.64
CA PRO A 199 -16.15 3.48 15.18
C PRO A 199 -14.83 4.05 15.73
N THR A 200 -13.79 3.95 14.91
CA THR A 200 -12.44 4.40 15.22
C THR A 200 -11.87 5.13 14.02
N THR A 201 -11.06 6.16 14.23
CA THR A 201 -10.26 6.78 13.16
C THR A 201 -8.78 6.54 13.44
N LEU A 202 -8.01 6.23 12.38
CA LEU A 202 -6.58 5.93 12.46
C LEU A 202 -5.79 6.80 11.48
N ALA A 203 -4.84 7.60 11.97
CA ALA A 203 -3.77 8.13 11.14
C ALA A 203 -2.56 7.22 11.26
N MET A 204 -2.35 6.35 10.27
CA MET A 204 -1.23 5.42 10.23
C MET A 204 0.00 6.11 9.62
N PHE A 205 1.13 6.03 10.30
CA PHE A 205 2.43 6.58 9.84
C PHE A 205 3.40 5.47 9.50
N ILE A 206 3.56 4.50 10.39
CA ILE A 206 4.39 3.31 10.24
C ILE A 206 3.52 2.11 10.55
N SER A 207 3.57 1.09 9.69
CA SER A 207 2.79 -0.14 9.87
C SER A 207 3.27 -1.23 8.94
N SER A 208 3.34 -2.46 9.46
CA SER A 208 3.61 -3.67 8.67
C SER A 208 2.41 -4.18 7.88
N HIS A 209 1.21 -3.64 8.12
CA HIS A 209 0.00 -4.07 7.41
C HIS A 209 0.17 -3.91 5.89
N TYR A 210 -0.17 -4.93 5.12
CA TYR A 210 -0.04 -5.04 3.66
C TYR A 210 1.38 -5.15 3.10
N SER A 211 2.42 -4.74 3.85
CA SER A 211 3.80 -4.68 3.35
C SER A 211 4.74 -5.63 4.09
N GLY A 212 4.32 -6.11 5.27
CA GLY A 212 5.15 -6.95 6.12
C GLY A 212 6.29 -6.18 6.80
N ASP A 213 7.25 -6.95 7.31
CA ASP A 213 8.35 -6.46 8.15
C ASP A 213 9.38 -5.60 7.38
N ASP A 214 9.32 -5.57 6.05
CA ASP A 214 10.17 -4.72 5.22
C ASP A 214 9.91 -3.22 5.45
N LEU A 215 8.73 -2.86 5.97
CA LEU A 215 8.37 -1.48 6.32
C LEU A 215 8.40 -1.18 7.83
N ILE A 216 9.04 -2.03 8.60
CA ILE A 216 9.30 -1.79 10.01
C ILE A 216 10.69 -1.14 10.15
N PRO A 217 10.81 0.10 10.66
CA PRO A 217 12.11 0.69 10.96
C PRO A 217 12.85 -0.13 12.01
N LYS A 218 14.03 -0.62 11.65
CA LYS A 218 14.91 -1.39 12.52
C LYS A 218 16.06 -0.51 12.95
N PHE A 219 16.23 -0.34 14.25
CA PHE A 219 17.27 0.50 14.83
C PHE A 219 18.34 -0.35 15.50
N ALA A 220 19.59 -0.10 15.13
CA ALA A 220 20.75 -0.70 15.80
C ALA A 220 20.97 -0.07 17.19
N GLN A 221 21.78 -0.73 18.01
CA GLN A 221 22.20 -0.16 19.28
C GLN A 221 22.89 1.20 19.05
N GLY A 222 22.41 2.25 19.73
CA GLY A 222 22.97 3.59 19.63
C GLY A 222 22.70 4.34 18.31
N GLU A 223 21.91 3.79 17.39
CA GLU A 223 21.55 4.47 16.15
C GLU A 223 20.70 5.73 16.43
N ALA A 224 21.21 6.88 16.01
CA ALA A 224 20.49 8.15 16.11
C ALA A 224 19.48 8.29 14.96
N TRP A 225 18.25 8.68 15.30
CA TRP A 225 17.19 8.92 14.31
C TRP A 225 16.19 9.96 14.82
N LYS A 226 15.72 10.80 13.91
CA LYS A 226 14.73 11.84 14.19
C LYS A 226 13.76 12.00 13.02
N LYS A 227 12.47 12.06 13.33
CA LYS A 227 11.43 12.29 12.32
C LYS A 227 10.22 12.96 12.96
N VAL A 228 9.66 13.95 12.28
CA VAL A 228 8.41 14.60 12.67
C VAL A 228 7.25 13.95 11.94
N PHE A 229 6.22 13.57 12.68
CA PHE A 229 4.97 13.04 12.17
C PHE A 229 3.85 14.05 12.41
N GLY A 230 3.13 14.42 11.37
CA GLY A 230 2.07 15.40 11.47
C GLY A 230 2.51 16.83 11.13
N PRO A 231 1.69 17.87 11.47
CA PRO A 231 0.39 17.75 12.14
C PRO A 231 -0.67 16.96 11.38
N VAL A 232 -1.56 16.30 12.14
CA VAL A 232 -2.84 15.79 11.64
C VAL A 232 -3.96 16.49 12.40
N PHE A 233 -5.15 16.54 11.82
CA PHE A 233 -6.28 17.28 12.39
C PHE A 233 -7.44 16.36 12.70
N ILE A 234 -8.13 16.68 13.78
CA ILE A 234 -9.49 16.24 14.02
C ILE A 234 -10.41 17.39 13.67
N TYR A 235 -11.25 17.16 12.68
CA TYR A 235 -12.29 18.07 12.27
C TYR A 235 -13.66 17.54 12.70
N VAL A 236 -14.47 18.37 13.31
CA VAL A 236 -15.84 18.05 13.69
C VAL A 236 -16.80 19.03 13.04
N ASN A 237 -17.89 18.53 12.51
CA ASN A 237 -18.94 19.33 11.91
C ASN A 237 -20.32 18.81 12.29
N SER A 238 -21.35 19.61 12.07
CA SER A 238 -22.72 19.23 12.37
C SER A 238 -23.70 19.91 11.41
N VAL A 239 -24.86 19.28 11.22
CA VAL A 239 -26.00 19.88 10.53
C VAL A 239 -27.19 19.94 11.48
N LYS A 240 -28.14 20.82 11.18
CA LYS A 240 -29.40 20.88 11.93
C LYS A 240 -30.11 19.53 11.83
N GLN A 241 -30.86 19.20 12.88
CA GLN A 241 -31.65 17.96 12.90
C GLN A 241 -32.57 17.90 11.67
N GLY A 242 -32.55 16.75 10.96
CA GLY A 242 -33.26 16.58 9.69
C GLY A 242 -32.44 16.88 8.44
N GLY A 243 -31.22 17.42 8.57
CA GLY A 243 -30.28 17.58 7.45
C GLY A 243 -29.71 16.24 6.99
N HIS A 244 -29.42 16.12 5.68
CA HIS A 244 -28.89 14.86 5.13
C HIS A 244 -27.41 14.66 5.54
N PRO A 245 -27.03 13.54 6.15
CA PRO A 245 -25.70 13.34 6.74
C PRO A 245 -24.55 13.38 5.73
N ILE A 246 -24.82 13.08 4.46
CA ILE A 246 -23.80 13.11 3.40
C ILE A 246 -23.15 14.50 3.25
N VAL A 247 -23.86 15.56 3.63
CA VAL A 247 -23.33 16.93 3.63
C VAL A 247 -22.12 17.05 4.55
N LEU A 248 -22.08 16.30 5.65
CA LEU A 248 -20.96 16.30 6.59
C LEU A 248 -19.68 15.74 5.94
N TRP A 249 -19.82 14.71 5.10
CA TRP A 249 -18.70 14.17 4.31
C TRP A 249 -18.20 15.16 3.27
N HIS A 250 -19.11 15.84 2.55
CA HIS A 250 -18.72 16.84 1.55
C HIS A 250 -17.97 18.02 2.20
N ASP A 251 -18.45 18.50 3.33
CA ASP A 251 -17.83 19.56 4.11
C ASP A 251 -16.45 19.14 4.63
N ALA A 252 -16.31 17.92 5.13
CA ALA A 252 -15.01 17.36 5.55
C ALA A 252 -13.99 17.29 4.40
N LYS A 253 -14.43 16.97 3.18
CA LYS A 253 -13.56 17.01 2.00
C LYS A 253 -13.11 18.43 1.65
N ILE A 254 -13.98 19.41 1.80
CA ILE A 254 -13.63 20.83 1.60
C ILE A 254 -12.58 21.24 2.63
N GLN A 255 -12.80 20.92 3.91
CA GLN A 255 -11.82 21.21 4.96
C GLN A 255 -10.49 20.51 4.69
N MET A 256 -10.51 19.24 4.29
CA MET A 256 -9.28 18.51 3.91
C MET A 256 -8.52 19.22 2.79
N GLN A 257 -9.21 19.77 1.77
CA GLN A 257 -8.57 20.52 0.70
C GLN A 257 -7.92 21.81 1.22
N HIS A 258 -8.55 22.52 2.14
CA HIS A 258 -7.96 23.68 2.81
C HIS A 258 -6.69 23.30 3.57
N GLU A 259 -6.70 22.20 4.33
CA GLU A 259 -5.54 21.73 5.08
C GLU A 259 -4.38 21.32 4.16
N VAL A 260 -4.66 20.61 3.07
CA VAL A 260 -3.66 20.24 2.06
C VAL A 260 -3.03 21.47 1.39
N GLN A 261 -3.83 22.50 1.08
CA GLN A 261 -3.35 23.75 0.49
C GLN A 261 -2.53 24.61 1.46
N SER A 262 -2.83 24.50 2.76
CA SER A 262 -2.14 25.23 3.82
C SER A 262 -0.83 24.60 4.25
N TRP A 263 -0.55 23.37 3.79
CA TRP A 263 0.68 22.66 4.08
C TRP A 263 1.90 23.25 3.35
N PRO A 264 3.08 23.41 3.99
CA PRO A 264 3.38 23.19 5.41
C PRO A 264 2.99 24.40 6.28
N TYR A 265 2.58 24.11 7.50
CA TYR A 265 2.10 25.12 8.43
C TYR A 265 3.24 25.97 9.02
N SER A 266 2.86 27.18 9.51
CA SER A 266 3.77 28.08 10.24
C SER A 266 3.59 28.04 11.75
N PHE A 267 2.53 27.36 12.25
CA PHE A 267 2.22 27.32 13.69
C PHE A 267 2.92 26.19 14.49
N PRO A 268 3.47 25.13 13.88
CA PRO A 268 4.18 24.12 14.64
C PRO A 268 5.28 24.74 15.49
N ALA A 269 5.30 24.40 16.78
CA ALA A 269 6.25 24.97 17.73
C ALA A 269 7.58 24.20 17.77
N SER A 270 7.64 23.02 17.16
CA SER A 270 8.84 22.22 17.09
C SER A 270 9.84 22.84 16.11
N GLU A 271 11.07 23.05 16.56
CA GLU A 271 12.19 23.47 15.70
C GLU A 271 12.53 22.46 14.62
N ASP A 272 12.08 21.21 14.80
CA ASP A 272 12.31 20.10 13.89
C ASP A 272 11.29 20.04 12.75
N PHE A 273 10.20 20.81 12.83
CA PHE A 273 9.23 20.93 11.74
C PHE A 273 9.71 21.99 10.74
N PRO A 274 10.16 21.59 9.53
CA PRO A 274 10.59 22.56 8.54
C PRO A 274 9.40 23.40 8.06
N SER A 275 9.44 24.69 8.30
CA SER A 275 8.47 25.66 7.75
C SER A 275 8.64 25.84 6.23
N ALA A 276 7.69 26.51 5.55
CA ALA A 276 7.70 26.67 4.11
C ALA A 276 8.99 27.28 3.53
N ASN A 277 9.57 28.26 4.24
CA ASN A 277 10.82 28.90 3.84
C ASN A 277 12.09 28.04 4.05
N GLN A 278 11.95 26.89 4.71
CA GLN A 278 13.01 25.90 4.91
C GLN A 278 12.92 24.73 3.93
N ARG A 279 12.02 24.84 2.95
CA ARG A 279 11.74 23.80 1.96
C ARG A 279 12.04 24.30 0.55
N GLY A 280 12.24 23.37 -0.37
CA GLY A 280 12.44 23.64 -1.79
C GLY A 280 11.43 22.90 -2.67
N ASN A 281 11.49 23.14 -3.97
CA ASN A 281 10.62 22.50 -4.95
C ASN A 281 11.45 21.83 -6.05
N VAL A 282 10.89 20.78 -6.65
CA VAL A 282 11.46 20.11 -7.82
C VAL A 282 10.35 19.97 -8.85
N SER A 283 10.61 20.47 -10.05
CA SER A 283 9.70 20.31 -11.19
C SER A 283 10.45 19.72 -12.38
N GLY A 284 9.72 19.19 -13.34
CA GLY A 284 10.33 18.65 -14.52
C GLY A 284 9.37 17.98 -15.47
N ARG A 285 9.94 17.36 -16.47
CA ARG A 285 9.21 16.56 -17.45
C ARG A 285 9.81 15.18 -17.55
N LEU A 286 8.96 14.15 -17.42
CA LEU A 286 9.33 12.75 -17.50
C LEU A 286 8.98 12.20 -18.88
N LEU A 287 9.96 11.62 -19.55
CA LEU A 287 9.82 10.98 -20.85
C LEU A 287 10.29 9.53 -20.75
N VAL A 288 9.58 8.61 -21.39
CA VAL A 288 9.97 7.20 -21.51
C VAL A 288 10.22 6.84 -22.96
N GLN A 289 11.17 5.94 -23.19
CA GLN A 289 11.43 5.37 -24.48
C GLN A 289 11.52 3.84 -24.37
N ASP A 290 10.67 3.17 -25.12
CA ASP A 290 10.79 1.73 -25.37
C ASP A 290 10.92 1.53 -26.89
N LYS A 291 12.12 1.21 -27.36
CA LYS A 291 12.44 1.10 -28.80
C LYS A 291 11.56 0.11 -29.56
N TYR A 292 10.93 -0.82 -28.86
CA TYR A 292 10.03 -1.82 -29.44
C TYR A 292 8.56 -1.38 -29.43
N LYS A 293 8.25 -0.28 -28.74
CA LYS A 293 6.90 0.34 -28.71
C LYS A 293 6.87 1.66 -29.48
N SER A 294 8.00 2.41 -29.51
CA SER A 294 8.06 3.74 -30.12
C SER A 294 9.47 4.07 -30.62
N HIS A 295 9.58 4.71 -31.77
CA HIS A 295 10.86 5.21 -32.29
C HIS A 295 11.39 6.45 -31.56
N GLY A 296 10.58 7.09 -30.72
CA GLY A 296 10.92 8.31 -29.97
C GLY A 296 10.53 8.24 -28.51
N HIS A 297 10.90 9.30 -27.78
CA HIS A 297 10.45 9.49 -26.41
C HIS A 297 8.98 9.87 -26.38
N ILE A 298 8.23 9.26 -25.49
CA ILE A 298 6.83 9.59 -25.23
C ILE A 298 6.66 10.18 -23.82
N PRO A 299 5.72 11.12 -23.63
CA PRO A 299 5.41 11.62 -22.31
C PRO A 299 4.97 10.49 -21.37
N ALA A 300 5.54 10.43 -20.19
CA ALA A 300 5.15 9.47 -19.16
C ALA A 300 3.85 9.97 -18.48
N ASN A 301 2.72 9.73 -19.10
CA ASN A 301 1.42 10.12 -18.56
C ASN A 301 1.03 9.30 -17.33
N GLY A 302 0.57 9.98 -16.29
CA GLY A 302 0.09 9.34 -15.07
C GLY A 302 1.16 8.63 -14.24
N ALA A 303 2.46 8.87 -14.55
CA ALA A 303 3.57 8.33 -13.80
C ALA A 303 3.63 8.91 -12.39
N TYR A 304 4.05 8.08 -11.43
CA TYR A 304 4.40 8.55 -10.10
C TYR A 304 5.88 8.91 -10.09
N VAL A 305 6.18 10.13 -9.67
CA VAL A 305 7.53 10.67 -9.54
C VAL A 305 7.73 11.15 -8.12
N GLY A 306 8.81 10.74 -7.48
CA GLY A 306 9.02 11.07 -6.07
C GLY A 306 10.49 11.15 -5.67
N LEU A 307 10.69 11.87 -4.60
CA LEU A 307 11.97 11.98 -3.91
C LEU A 307 11.94 11.15 -2.63
N ALA A 308 12.91 10.28 -2.48
CA ALA A 308 13.11 9.46 -1.28
C ALA A 308 14.61 9.33 -0.99
N GLN A 309 14.96 8.70 0.13
CA GLN A 309 16.35 8.45 0.49
C GLN A 309 17.11 7.77 -0.64
N PRO A 310 18.40 8.08 -0.82
CA PRO A 310 19.22 7.50 -1.87
C PRO A 310 19.26 5.97 -1.81
N GLY A 311 19.09 5.33 -2.95
CA GLY A 311 19.09 3.87 -3.07
C GLY A 311 18.92 3.38 -4.50
N GLU A 312 18.81 2.07 -4.67
CA GLU A 312 18.56 1.43 -5.96
C GLU A 312 17.12 1.68 -6.45
N ALA A 313 16.86 1.41 -7.74
CA ALA A 313 15.52 1.51 -8.31
C ALA A 313 14.52 0.65 -7.53
N GLY A 314 13.40 1.23 -7.09
CA GLY A 314 12.38 0.57 -6.30
C GLY A 314 12.65 0.52 -4.79
N SER A 315 13.81 0.96 -4.28
CA SER A 315 14.14 0.96 -2.85
C SER A 315 13.17 1.84 -2.03
N TRP A 316 12.60 2.86 -2.65
CA TRP A 316 11.63 3.78 -2.03
C TRP A 316 10.44 3.05 -1.39
N GLN A 317 10.02 1.91 -1.93
CA GLN A 317 8.87 1.17 -1.39
C GLN A 317 9.14 0.52 -0.04
N ARG A 318 10.42 0.33 0.32
CA ARG A 318 10.87 -0.19 1.62
C ARG A 318 11.42 0.89 2.54
N GLU A 319 11.42 2.14 2.07
CA GLU A 319 11.89 3.25 2.89
C GLU A 319 10.88 3.60 3.98
N CYS A 320 11.31 3.54 5.24
CA CYS A 320 10.46 3.78 6.40
C CYS A 320 11.03 4.78 7.42
N LYS A 321 12.34 5.10 7.34
CA LYS A 321 13.00 6.04 8.27
C LYS A 321 12.99 7.48 7.79
N GLY A 322 13.11 7.73 6.48
CA GLY A 322 13.16 9.06 5.89
C GLY A 322 11.78 9.61 5.47
N TYR A 323 11.81 10.79 4.91
CA TYR A 323 10.64 11.42 4.26
C TYR A 323 10.58 11.02 2.79
N GLN A 324 9.38 11.01 2.24
CA GLN A 324 9.14 10.79 0.82
C GLN A 324 8.16 11.83 0.27
N PHE A 325 8.44 12.37 -0.90
CA PHE A 325 7.64 13.41 -1.54
C PHE A 325 7.25 12.96 -2.93
N TRP A 326 5.96 12.80 -3.20
CA TRP A 326 5.46 12.21 -4.43
C TRP A 326 4.49 13.12 -5.15
N ALA A 327 4.55 13.11 -6.48
CA ALA A 327 3.61 13.74 -7.38
C ALA A 327 3.24 12.78 -8.52
N LYS A 328 2.17 13.11 -9.23
CA LYS A 328 1.75 12.41 -10.45
C LYS A 328 1.99 13.31 -11.64
N THR A 329 2.48 12.75 -12.75
CA THR A 329 2.67 13.50 -14.00
C THR A 329 1.33 13.78 -14.68
N ASP A 330 1.27 14.88 -15.41
CA ASP A 330 0.18 15.20 -16.33
C ASP A 330 0.28 14.42 -17.66
N ASN A 331 -0.65 14.65 -18.58
CA ASN A 331 -0.69 14.01 -19.90
C ASN A 331 0.54 14.32 -20.77
N ASN A 332 1.28 15.38 -20.48
CA ASN A 332 2.51 15.76 -21.16
C ASN A 332 3.78 15.28 -20.45
N GLY A 333 3.61 14.52 -19.36
CA GLY A 333 4.70 14.02 -18.52
C GLY A 333 5.26 15.08 -17.56
N ASN A 334 4.66 16.26 -17.42
CA ASN A 334 5.13 17.26 -16.49
C ASN A 334 4.77 16.89 -15.06
N PHE A 335 5.67 17.20 -14.13
CA PHE A 335 5.47 17.01 -12.68
C PHE A 335 5.97 18.20 -11.88
N SER A 336 5.43 18.38 -10.68
CA SER A 336 5.90 19.34 -9.71
C SER A 336 5.76 18.75 -8.30
N ILE A 337 6.88 18.58 -7.61
CA ILE A 337 6.96 18.15 -6.22
C ILE A 337 7.30 19.40 -5.40
N LYS A 338 6.39 19.78 -4.52
CA LYS A 338 6.49 21.00 -3.72
C LYS A 338 6.83 20.70 -2.27
N ASN A 339 7.35 21.71 -1.58
CA ASN A 339 7.53 21.71 -0.15
C ASN A 339 8.45 20.57 0.36
N ILE A 340 9.51 20.26 -0.35
CA ILE A 340 10.46 19.21 -0.03
C ILE A 340 11.40 19.70 1.07
N CYS A 341 11.53 18.93 2.15
CA CYS A 341 12.47 19.23 3.21
C CYS A 341 13.91 19.24 2.69
N ARG A 342 14.75 20.11 3.29
CA ARG A 342 16.20 20.13 3.00
C ARG A 342 16.78 18.74 3.16
N GLY A 343 17.59 18.30 2.20
CA GLY A 343 18.22 17.00 2.22
C GLY A 343 18.79 16.58 0.88
N HIS A 344 19.29 15.36 0.83
CA HIS A 344 19.79 14.71 -0.37
C HIS A 344 18.91 13.51 -0.70
N TYR A 345 18.42 13.45 -1.92
CA TYR A 345 17.45 12.44 -2.38
C TYR A 345 17.87 11.86 -3.71
N ASN A 346 17.39 10.64 -4.02
CA ASN A 346 17.23 10.23 -5.40
C ASN A 346 15.81 10.55 -5.88
N LEU A 347 15.69 10.83 -7.17
CA LEU A 347 14.40 10.90 -7.84
C LEU A 347 14.06 9.52 -8.40
N TYR A 348 12.91 9.03 -7.98
CA TYR A 348 12.35 7.75 -8.39
C TYR A 348 11.12 7.98 -9.24
N ALA A 349 10.83 7.03 -10.11
CA ALA A 349 9.55 7.01 -10.82
C ALA A 349 9.13 5.58 -11.16
N TRP A 350 7.84 5.39 -11.36
CA TRP A 350 7.29 4.26 -12.07
C TRP A 350 6.12 4.74 -12.95
N VAL A 351 5.98 4.08 -14.09
CA VAL A 351 5.10 4.54 -15.17
C VAL A 351 4.12 3.44 -15.50
N PRO A 352 2.80 3.63 -15.28
CA PRO A 352 1.80 2.65 -15.68
C PRO A 352 1.93 2.28 -17.16
N GLY A 353 1.86 0.99 -17.49
CA GLY A 353 2.08 0.47 -18.84
C GLY A 353 3.54 0.22 -19.20
N PHE A 354 4.48 0.50 -18.27
CA PHE A 354 5.90 0.21 -18.43
C PHE A 354 6.42 -0.58 -17.24
N ILE A 355 7.13 -1.66 -17.50
CA ILE A 355 7.61 -2.55 -16.44
C ILE A 355 8.75 -1.93 -15.63
N GLY A 356 8.71 -2.09 -14.31
CA GLY A 356 9.79 -1.81 -13.39
C GLY A 356 9.82 -0.39 -12.83
N ASP A 357 10.84 -0.16 -12.01
CA ASP A 357 11.13 1.10 -11.34
C ASP A 357 12.28 1.83 -12.02
N TYR A 358 12.27 3.14 -11.92
CA TYR A 358 13.28 4.02 -12.46
C TYR A 358 13.92 4.83 -11.34
N VAL A 359 15.21 5.08 -11.44
CA VAL A 359 15.95 5.96 -10.53
C VAL A 359 16.84 6.91 -11.33
N TYR A 360 16.81 8.18 -10.99
CA TYR A 360 17.74 9.18 -11.50
C TYR A 360 19.10 9.02 -10.81
N LYS A 361 20.16 8.91 -11.60
CA LYS A 361 21.50 8.54 -11.11
C LYS A 361 22.13 9.53 -10.14
N ASN A 362 21.86 10.84 -10.36
CA ASN A 362 22.49 11.87 -9.57
C ASN A 362 21.65 12.19 -8.34
N LEU A 363 22.32 12.54 -7.25
CA LEU A 363 21.65 13.05 -6.06
C LEU A 363 21.06 14.42 -6.34
N ILE A 364 19.85 14.61 -5.87
CA ILE A 364 19.17 15.92 -5.85
C ILE A 364 19.32 16.48 -4.45
N SER A 365 20.01 17.62 -4.36
CA SER A 365 20.17 18.37 -3.12
C SER A 365 19.09 19.45 -3.05
N ILE A 366 18.26 19.39 -2.04
CA ILE A 366 17.20 20.39 -1.81
C ILE A 366 17.77 21.51 -0.96
N THR A 367 17.74 22.71 -1.53
CA THR A 367 18.14 23.95 -0.85
C THR A 367 16.88 24.82 -0.61
N PRO A 368 16.66 25.31 0.61
CA PRO A 368 15.50 26.15 0.92
C PRO A 368 15.36 27.37 0.01
N GLY A 369 14.13 27.62 -0.43
CA GLY A 369 13.79 28.76 -1.27
C GLY A 369 14.23 28.66 -2.73
N LEU A 370 14.81 27.53 -3.16
CA LEU A 370 15.20 27.30 -4.56
C LEU A 370 14.27 26.32 -5.26
N ASP A 371 13.96 26.64 -6.50
CA ASP A 371 13.24 25.77 -7.43
C ASP A 371 14.24 25.09 -8.37
N SER A 372 14.26 23.77 -8.37
CA SER A 372 15.09 22.98 -9.28
C SER A 372 14.22 22.43 -10.41
N THR A 373 14.65 22.62 -11.66
CA THR A 373 13.92 22.14 -12.83
C THR A 373 14.73 21.12 -13.60
N PHE A 374 14.12 19.99 -13.95
CA PHE A 374 14.76 18.85 -14.62
C PHE A 374 13.98 18.42 -15.86
N ILE A 375 14.70 18.01 -16.90
CA ILE A 375 14.14 17.20 -18.00
C ILE A 375 14.72 15.82 -17.89
N ILE A 376 13.89 14.85 -17.49
CA ILE A 376 14.31 13.50 -17.18
C ILE A 376 13.85 12.56 -18.29
N GLN A 377 14.79 11.85 -18.88
CA GLN A 377 14.53 10.88 -19.93
C GLN A 377 14.89 9.48 -19.44
N PHE A 378 13.91 8.59 -19.43
CA PHE A 378 14.13 7.18 -19.17
C PHE A 378 14.31 6.43 -20.48
N ASN A 379 15.52 5.94 -20.71
CA ASN A 379 15.85 5.13 -21.89
C ASN A 379 15.88 3.65 -21.51
N SER A 380 15.16 2.83 -22.25
CA SER A 380 15.20 1.37 -22.10
C SER A 380 16.49 0.71 -22.66
N TYR A 381 17.57 1.48 -22.79
CA TYR A 381 18.80 1.06 -23.42
C TYR A 381 19.94 0.90 -22.41
N SER A 382 20.62 -0.26 -22.44
CA SER A 382 21.99 -0.39 -22.00
C SER A 382 22.87 0.24 -23.09
N SER A 383 23.31 1.48 -22.93
CA SER A 383 24.35 2.02 -23.81
C SER A 383 25.66 1.33 -23.50
N ASN A 384 26.25 0.66 -24.52
CA ASN A 384 27.66 0.39 -24.53
C ASN A 384 28.42 1.69 -24.24
N LYS A 385 29.38 1.61 -23.32
CA LYS A 385 30.31 2.69 -23.00
C LYS A 385 31.04 3.08 -24.27
N ASN A 386 30.69 4.16 -24.94
CA ASN A 386 31.51 4.97 -25.81
C ASN A 386 30.65 5.87 -26.68
N SER A 387 30.15 6.96 -26.11
CA SER A 387 29.91 8.22 -26.83
C SER A 387 29.58 9.31 -25.78
N GLU A 388 30.61 10.01 -25.37
CA GLU A 388 30.48 11.31 -24.73
C GLU A 388 30.14 12.33 -25.81
N SER A 389 28.90 12.76 -25.87
CA SER A 389 28.53 13.97 -26.60
C SER A 389 27.93 14.98 -25.60
N HIS A 390 28.51 16.16 -25.62
CA HIS A 390 28.19 17.32 -24.81
C HIS A 390 26.71 17.71 -24.91
N GLY A 391 26.01 17.60 -23.80
CA GLY A 391 24.61 17.99 -23.58
C GLY A 391 24.05 17.07 -22.50
N SER A 392 23.95 17.55 -21.24
CA SER A 392 23.53 16.72 -20.12
C SER A 392 22.09 16.19 -20.31
N ARG A 393 21.98 15.08 -21.00
CA ARG A 393 20.78 14.24 -20.99
C ARG A 393 20.96 13.26 -19.84
N ASP A 394 20.34 13.58 -18.75
CA ASP A 394 20.41 12.76 -17.53
C ASP A 394 19.66 11.45 -17.73
N THR A 395 20.37 10.33 -17.69
CA THR A 395 19.81 8.99 -17.93
C THR A 395 19.54 8.27 -16.61
N CYS A 396 18.33 7.73 -16.46
CA CYS A 396 17.97 6.86 -15.34
C CYS A 396 18.26 5.39 -15.65
N LYS A 397 18.59 4.61 -14.62
CA LYS A 397 18.66 3.15 -14.72
C LYS A 397 17.23 2.57 -14.80
N GLN A 398 16.97 1.85 -15.88
CA GLN A 398 15.77 1.05 -16.10
C GLN A 398 16.20 -0.42 -16.26
N PRO A 399 15.33 -1.40 -15.96
CA PRO A 399 15.56 -2.76 -16.39
C PRO A 399 15.74 -2.77 -17.92
N PRO A 400 16.88 -3.22 -18.45
CA PRO A 400 17.14 -3.17 -19.89
C PRO A 400 16.13 -4.06 -20.62
N ARG A 401 15.44 -3.51 -21.62
CA ARG A 401 14.68 -4.33 -22.55
C ARG A 401 15.62 -5.04 -23.49
N ASN A 402 15.55 -6.37 -23.50
CA ASN A 402 16.50 -7.19 -24.26
C ASN A 402 16.11 -7.34 -25.73
N GLY A 403 14.85 -7.62 -26.01
CA GLY A 403 14.38 -7.90 -27.36
C GLY A 403 12.90 -7.56 -27.58
N PRO A 404 12.37 -7.85 -28.79
CA PRO A 404 10.96 -7.66 -29.07
C PRO A 404 10.11 -8.59 -28.20
N THR A 405 8.91 -8.12 -27.83
CA THR A 405 7.94 -8.93 -27.10
C THR A 405 7.38 -10.02 -28.00
N LEU A 406 7.44 -11.26 -27.54
CA LEU A 406 6.75 -12.39 -28.16
C LEU A 406 5.31 -12.47 -27.68
N TRP A 407 5.11 -12.37 -26.37
CA TRP A 407 3.81 -12.29 -25.73
C TRP A 407 3.90 -11.64 -24.35
N GLU A 408 2.75 -11.18 -23.84
CA GLU A 408 2.63 -10.57 -22.53
C GLU A 408 1.28 -10.90 -21.89
N ILE A 409 1.20 -10.91 -20.56
CA ILE A 409 0.01 -11.16 -19.73
C ILE A 409 -0.06 -10.06 -18.67
N GLY A 410 -1.22 -9.39 -18.56
CA GLY A 410 -1.45 -8.32 -17.60
C GLY A 410 -1.03 -6.94 -18.11
N ILE A 411 -1.09 -5.97 -17.22
CA ILE A 411 -0.73 -4.56 -17.44
C ILE A 411 0.26 -4.16 -16.34
N PRO A 412 1.50 -3.73 -16.66
CA PRO A 412 2.46 -3.37 -15.63
C PRO A 412 2.05 -2.08 -14.93
N ASP A 413 1.26 -2.20 -13.86
CA ASP A 413 0.76 -1.08 -13.06
C ASP A 413 0.94 -1.29 -11.55
N ARG A 414 1.65 -2.37 -11.15
CA ARG A 414 1.97 -2.79 -9.78
C ARG A 414 0.79 -3.40 -9.02
N THR A 415 -0.30 -3.74 -9.69
CA THR A 415 -1.47 -4.37 -9.08
C THR A 415 -1.85 -5.67 -9.79
N ALA A 416 -2.74 -6.45 -9.21
CA ALA A 416 -3.36 -7.60 -9.86
C ALA A 416 -4.83 -7.33 -10.22
N ALA A 417 -5.22 -6.04 -10.27
CA ALA A 417 -6.63 -5.64 -10.39
C ALA A 417 -7.25 -5.97 -11.75
N GLU A 418 -6.45 -6.05 -12.80
CA GLU A 418 -6.91 -6.39 -14.15
C GLU A 418 -7.19 -7.87 -14.35
N PHE A 419 -6.70 -8.74 -13.48
CA PHE A 419 -6.88 -10.18 -13.57
C PHE A 419 -8.28 -10.62 -13.10
N PHE A 420 -8.58 -11.89 -13.29
CA PHE A 420 -9.86 -12.47 -12.91
C PHE A 420 -10.01 -12.52 -11.38
N VAL A 421 -10.86 -11.65 -10.84
CA VAL A 421 -11.37 -11.69 -9.48
C VAL A 421 -12.73 -12.38 -9.50
N PRO A 422 -12.89 -13.55 -8.86
CA PRO A 422 -14.16 -14.28 -8.88
C PRO A 422 -15.27 -13.55 -8.12
N ASP A 423 -16.50 -13.96 -8.35
CA ASP A 423 -17.61 -13.56 -7.50
C ASP A 423 -17.38 -14.06 -6.06
N PRO A 424 -17.82 -13.31 -5.05
CA PRO A 424 -17.65 -13.71 -3.66
C PRO A 424 -18.40 -14.99 -3.36
N ASN A 425 -17.92 -15.76 -2.40
CA ASN A 425 -18.69 -16.86 -1.85
C ASN A 425 -19.95 -16.29 -1.17
N PRO A 426 -21.18 -16.76 -1.53
CA PRO A 426 -22.42 -16.25 -0.95
C PRO A 426 -22.49 -16.29 0.58
N LYS A 427 -21.66 -17.11 1.23
CA LYS A 427 -21.57 -17.22 2.69
C LYS A 427 -20.71 -16.12 3.35
N PHE A 428 -19.97 -15.33 2.56
CA PHE A 428 -18.96 -14.39 3.05
C PHE A 428 -19.03 -13.02 2.36
N ILE A 429 -20.23 -12.54 2.11
CA ILE A 429 -20.44 -11.30 1.37
C ILE A 429 -20.23 -10.08 2.28
N ASN A 430 -19.60 -9.04 1.74
CA ASN A 430 -19.78 -7.66 2.20
C ASN A 430 -20.57 -6.91 1.12
N LYS A 431 -21.76 -6.45 1.47
CA LYS A 431 -22.70 -5.84 0.50
C LYS A 431 -22.18 -4.56 -0.14
N LEU A 432 -21.28 -3.83 0.54
CA LEU A 432 -20.65 -2.64 -0.03
C LEU A 432 -19.89 -2.96 -1.33
N PHE A 433 -19.27 -4.13 -1.41
CA PHE A 433 -18.38 -4.48 -2.52
C PHE A 433 -19.05 -5.38 -3.57
N ILE A 434 -20.36 -5.51 -3.58
CA ILE A 434 -21.12 -6.14 -4.65
C ILE A 434 -21.18 -5.15 -5.83
N ASN A 435 -20.77 -5.57 -7.04
CA ASN A 435 -20.70 -4.72 -8.23
C ASN A 435 -19.83 -3.45 -8.05
N HIS A 436 -18.87 -3.48 -7.14
CA HIS A 436 -17.97 -2.38 -6.83
C HIS A 436 -16.65 -2.51 -7.62
N PRO A 437 -15.97 -1.40 -8.01
CA PRO A 437 -14.65 -1.46 -8.61
C PRO A 437 -13.64 -2.24 -7.73
N ASP A 438 -13.72 -2.08 -6.41
CA ASP A 438 -12.88 -2.77 -5.44
C ASP A 438 -13.48 -4.11 -4.99
N ARG A 439 -14.10 -4.88 -5.89
CA ARG A 439 -14.71 -6.20 -5.58
C ARG A 439 -13.72 -7.20 -4.99
N PHE A 440 -12.43 -6.98 -5.18
CA PHE A 440 -11.36 -7.78 -4.57
C PHE A 440 -11.33 -7.69 -3.04
N ARG A 441 -12.04 -6.73 -2.41
CA ARG A 441 -12.12 -6.57 -0.96
C ARG A 441 -13.07 -7.54 -0.27
N GLN A 442 -13.70 -8.44 -1.01
CA GLN A 442 -14.52 -9.50 -0.44
C GLN A 442 -13.64 -10.54 0.30
N TYR A 443 -14.14 -11.04 1.43
CA TYR A 443 -13.43 -12.07 2.18
C TYR A 443 -13.41 -13.41 1.42
N GLY A 444 -12.32 -14.15 1.54
CA GLY A 444 -12.24 -15.54 1.09
C GLY A 444 -12.12 -15.73 -0.42
N LEU A 445 -11.84 -14.68 -1.19
CA LEU A 445 -11.67 -14.82 -2.65
C LEU A 445 -10.53 -15.76 -3.04
N TRP A 446 -9.46 -15.82 -2.25
CA TRP A 446 -8.34 -16.76 -2.48
C TRP A 446 -8.79 -18.23 -2.42
N ASP A 447 -9.75 -18.55 -1.55
CA ASP A 447 -10.24 -19.92 -1.36
C ASP A 447 -11.06 -20.40 -2.55
N ARG A 448 -11.65 -19.47 -3.33
CA ARG A 448 -12.35 -19.77 -4.57
C ARG A 448 -11.48 -20.44 -5.63
N TYR A 449 -10.13 -20.31 -5.53
CA TYR A 449 -9.23 -21.02 -6.41
C TYR A 449 -9.45 -22.53 -6.37
N SER A 450 -9.59 -23.10 -5.18
CA SER A 450 -9.81 -24.56 -5.00
C SER A 450 -11.16 -25.02 -5.55
N GLU A 451 -12.18 -24.16 -5.53
CA GLU A 451 -13.49 -24.46 -6.11
C GLU A 451 -13.46 -24.41 -7.65
N LEU A 452 -12.73 -23.47 -8.22
CA LEU A 452 -12.62 -23.27 -9.67
C LEU A 452 -11.63 -24.25 -10.31
N HIS A 453 -10.63 -24.69 -9.56
CA HIS A 453 -9.56 -25.59 -9.98
C HIS A 453 -9.43 -26.78 -9.01
N PRO A 454 -10.44 -27.66 -8.91
CA PRO A 454 -10.46 -28.72 -7.89
C PRO A 454 -9.42 -29.82 -8.14
N THR A 455 -9.07 -30.10 -9.40
CA THR A 455 -8.16 -31.18 -9.81
C THR A 455 -6.92 -30.67 -10.53
N ASP A 456 -7.11 -29.75 -11.48
CA ASP A 456 -6.07 -29.25 -12.36
C ASP A 456 -5.75 -27.79 -12.06
N ASP A 457 -4.48 -27.42 -12.20
CA ASP A 457 -4.06 -26.05 -12.04
C ASP A 457 -4.35 -25.22 -13.30
N LEU A 458 -4.34 -23.90 -13.12
CA LEU A 458 -4.62 -22.93 -14.18
C LEU A 458 -3.71 -23.15 -15.39
N GLU A 459 -4.35 -23.16 -16.57
CA GLU A 459 -3.70 -23.18 -17.86
C GLU A 459 -4.07 -21.94 -18.66
N TYR A 460 -3.07 -21.22 -19.13
CA TYR A 460 -3.22 -20.02 -19.94
C TYR A 460 -2.60 -20.21 -21.31
N VAL A 461 -3.38 -20.09 -22.37
CA VAL A 461 -2.94 -20.30 -23.75
C VAL A 461 -2.82 -18.96 -24.46
N ILE A 462 -1.60 -18.57 -24.80
CA ILE A 462 -1.32 -17.31 -25.52
C ILE A 462 -2.07 -17.29 -26.86
N GLY A 463 -2.74 -16.18 -27.11
CA GLY A 463 -3.56 -15.98 -28.31
C GLY A 463 -4.97 -16.59 -28.25
N LYS A 464 -5.32 -17.30 -27.17
CA LYS A 464 -6.67 -17.85 -26.95
C LYS A 464 -7.28 -17.35 -25.65
N SER A 465 -6.53 -17.40 -24.53
CA SER A 465 -6.98 -16.99 -23.22
C SER A 465 -6.96 -15.46 -23.07
N ASP A 466 -7.89 -14.95 -22.27
CA ASP A 466 -7.97 -13.54 -21.86
C ASP A 466 -7.63 -13.45 -20.37
N TYR A 467 -6.57 -12.74 -20.00
CA TYR A 467 -6.13 -12.65 -18.61
C TYR A 467 -7.20 -12.09 -17.66
N ARG A 468 -8.14 -11.28 -18.15
CA ARG A 468 -9.28 -10.75 -17.37
C ARG A 468 -10.28 -11.81 -16.93
N LYS A 469 -10.23 -13.01 -17.55
CA LYS A 469 -11.17 -14.13 -17.32
C LYS A 469 -10.46 -15.41 -16.92
N ASP A 470 -9.28 -15.65 -17.51
CA ASP A 470 -8.61 -16.95 -17.47
C ASP A 470 -7.34 -16.93 -16.61
N TRP A 471 -6.96 -15.75 -16.07
CA TRP A 471 -5.84 -15.62 -15.12
C TRP A 471 -6.38 -15.22 -13.74
N PHE A 472 -6.40 -16.17 -12.81
CA PHE A 472 -6.88 -15.90 -11.45
C PHE A 472 -5.97 -14.87 -10.75
N PHE A 473 -6.53 -13.90 -10.03
CA PHE A 473 -5.80 -12.74 -9.47
C PHE A 473 -4.67 -13.10 -8.50
N VAL A 474 -4.66 -14.32 -7.96
CA VAL A 474 -3.66 -14.79 -7.00
C VAL A 474 -3.37 -16.28 -7.15
N GLN A 475 -2.12 -16.67 -7.26
CA GLN A 475 -1.69 -18.07 -7.20
C GLN A 475 -1.51 -18.45 -5.73
N VAL A 476 -2.40 -19.29 -5.21
CA VAL A 476 -2.43 -19.81 -3.84
C VAL A 476 -2.36 -21.33 -3.82
N PRO A 477 -2.05 -21.95 -2.66
CA PRO A 477 -2.17 -23.39 -2.53
C PRO A 477 -3.63 -23.85 -2.70
N ARG A 478 -3.80 -25.03 -3.26
CA ARG A 478 -5.12 -25.67 -3.36
C ARG A 478 -5.47 -26.32 -2.01
N SER A 479 -6.68 -26.07 -1.52
CA SER A 479 -7.22 -26.69 -0.31
C SER A 479 -7.63 -28.14 -0.59
N ASN A 480 -7.24 -29.05 0.27
CA ASN A 480 -7.67 -30.44 0.26
C ASN A 480 -8.87 -30.67 1.21
N ASN A 481 -9.61 -31.74 1.01
CA ASN A 481 -10.78 -32.07 1.84
C ASN A 481 -10.43 -32.40 3.30
N ASP A 482 -9.17 -32.71 3.60
CA ASP A 482 -8.66 -33.03 4.93
C ASP A 482 -8.14 -31.79 5.71
N GLY A 483 -8.31 -30.60 5.15
CA GLY A 483 -7.83 -29.34 5.74
C GLY A 483 -6.35 -29.04 5.50
N THR A 484 -5.66 -29.88 4.73
CA THR A 484 -4.29 -29.60 4.26
C THR A 484 -4.31 -28.82 2.96
N TYR A 485 -3.13 -28.36 2.53
CA TYR A 485 -2.97 -27.61 1.29
C TYR A 485 -1.93 -28.26 0.40
N GLN A 486 -2.10 -28.06 -0.91
CA GLN A 486 -1.20 -28.55 -1.95
C GLN A 486 -0.65 -27.36 -2.74
N GLY A 487 0.66 -27.37 -3.04
CA GLY A 487 1.28 -26.38 -3.93
C GLY A 487 0.69 -26.46 -5.34
N THR A 488 0.72 -25.34 -6.06
CA THR A 488 0.12 -25.19 -7.40
C THR A 488 1.15 -24.90 -8.46
N THR A 489 0.88 -25.33 -9.69
CA THR A 489 1.77 -25.11 -10.85
C THR A 489 0.94 -24.61 -12.04
N TRP A 490 0.98 -23.31 -12.28
CA TRP A 490 0.29 -22.72 -13.43
C TRP A 490 1.08 -22.90 -14.71
N ARG A 491 0.39 -23.06 -15.84
CA ARG A 491 0.97 -23.31 -17.14
C ARG A 491 0.68 -22.18 -18.11
N ILE A 492 1.72 -21.67 -18.79
CA ILE A 492 1.59 -20.72 -19.89
C ILE A 492 2.01 -21.46 -21.16
N ILE A 493 1.06 -21.70 -22.06
CA ILE A 493 1.25 -22.40 -23.33
C ILE A 493 1.31 -21.37 -24.45
N PHE A 494 2.35 -21.47 -25.30
CA PHE A 494 2.55 -20.56 -26.42
C PHE A 494 3.24 -21.25 -27.59
N LYS A 495 3.07 -20.70 -28.79
CA LYS A 495 3.71 -21.19 -30.02
C LYS A 495 4.84 -20.27 -30.45
N LEU A 496 5.91 -20.87 -30.98
CA LEU A 496 6.99 -20.15 -31.66
C LEU A 496 7.10 -20.65 -33.11
N ASP A 497 7.04 -19.74 -34.07
CA ASP A 497 7.18 -20.06 -35.47
C ASP A 497 8.63 -20.47 -35.82
N SER A 498 9.58 -19.89 -35.10
CA SER A 498 11.01 -20.20 -35.20
C SER A 498 11.69 -19.96 -33.86
N VAL A 499 12.81 -20.66 -33.66
CA VAL A 499 13.62 -20.52 -32.43
C VAL A 499 15.06 -20.28 -32.80
N ASN A 500 15.67 -19.21 -32.28
CA ASN A 500 17.10 -19.02 -32.29
C ASN A 500 17.73 -19.89 -31.20
N GLN A 501 18.24 -21.06 -31.55
CA GLN A 501 18.77 -22.06 -30.60
C GLN A 501 19.95 -21.54 -29.77
N SER A 502 20.77 -20.64 -30.32
CA SER A 502 21.90 -20.00 -29.62
C SER A 502 21.53 -18.68 -28.95
N GLY A 503 20.29 -18.20 -29.15
CA GLY A 503 19.81 -16.94 -28.61
C GLY A 503 19.43 -17.02 -27.16
N MET A 504 19.45 -15.87 -26.50
CA MET A 504 18.99 -15.71 -25.12
C MET A 504 17.66 -14.99 -25.10
N TYR A 505 16.60 -15.70 -24.76
CA TYR A 505 15.26 -15.17 -24.50
C TYR A 505 15.19 -14.64 -23.07
N LYS A 506 14.31 -13.67 -22.81
CA LYS A 506 14.16 -13.09 -21.48
C LYS A 506 12.70 -13.18 -21.02
N LEU A 507 12.47 -13.99 -19.98
CA LEU A 507 11.19 -14.00 -19.27
C LEU A 507 11.24 -12.97 -18.14
N ARG A 508 10.27 -12.06 -18.13
CA ARG A 508 10.10 -11.08 -17.07
C ARG A 508 8.87 -11.40 -16.27
N ILE A 509 9.02 -11.45 -14.96
CA ILE A 509 7.93 -11.70 -14.02
C ILE A 509 7.90 -10.55 -13.04
N ALA A 510 6.85 -9.74 -13.12
CA ALA A 510 6.54 -8.70 -12.16
C ALA A 510 5.46 -9.22 -11.20
N ILE A 511 5.70 -9.02 -9.91
CA ILE A 511 4.85 -9.50 -8.82
C ILE A 511 4.34 -8.30 -8.06
N ALA A 512 3.02 -8.19 -7.93
CA ALA A 512 2.35 -7.14 -7.19
C ALA A 512 2.38 -7.37 -5.66
N SER A 513 2.39 -8.64 -5.23
CA SER A 513 2.41 -9.04 -3.81
C SER A 513 2.89 -10.48 -3.67
N ALA A 514 3.62 -10.76 -2.61
CA ALA A 514 4.01 -12.12 -2.24
C ALA A 514 3.91 -12.31 -0.72
N SER A 515 3.35 -13.45 -0.30
CA SER A 515 3.19 -13.81 1.10
C SER A 515 3.83 -15.16 1.37
N LEU A 516 5.05 -15.15 1.93
CA LEU A 516 5.82 -16.35 2.28
C LEU A 516 5.79 -17.41 1.15
N ALA A 517 5.94 -16.97 -0.07
CA ALA A 517 5.78 -17.75 -1.29
C ALA A 517 7.13 -18.01 -1.98
N GLU A 518 7.09 -18.81 -3.02
CA GLU A 518 8.23 -19.09 -3.90
C GLU A 518 7.73 -19.27 -5.33
N VAL A 519 8.40 -18.66 -6.32
CA VAL A 519 8.15 -18.95 -7.74
C VAL A 519 9.27 -19.83 -8.26
N GLN A 520 8.92 -20.99 -8.78
CA GLN A 520 9.80 -21.87 -9.54
C GLN A 520 9.40 -21.85 -11.01
N VAL A 521 10.37 -21.58 -11.89
CA VAL A 521 10.14 -21.56 -13.34
C VAL A 521 10.77 -22.78 -13.99
N ARG A 522 9.98 -23.53 -14.78
CA ARG A 522 10.46 -24.61 -15.66
C ARG A 522 9.97 -24.35 -17.09
N VAL A 523 10.73 -24.85 -18.07
CA VAL A 523 10.40 -24.70 -19.49
C VAL A 523 10.33 -26.09 -20.11
N ASN A 524 9.20 -26.38 -20.79
CA ASN A 524 8.92 -27.60 -21.56
C ASN A 524 8.99 -28.95 -20.78
N ASN A 525 9.68 -29.01 -19.66
CA ASN A 525 9.79 -30.21 -18.85
C ASN A 525 9.41 -29.92 -17.37
N PRO A 526 8.23 -30.31 -16.91
CA PRO A 526 7.80 -30.07 -15.53
C PRO A 526 8.53 -30.96 -14.51
N SER A 527 9.13 -32.06 -14.95
CA SER A 527 9.70 -33.09 -14.08
C SER A 527 11.19 -32.90 -13.81
N THR A 528 11.80 -31.80 -14.28
CA THR A 528 13.21 -31.52 -13.96
C THR A 528 13.38 -31.31 -12.46
N ASN A 529 14.37 -32.02 -11.86
CA ASN A 529 14.65 -31.92 -10.42
C ASN A 529 14.99 -30.49 -9.99
N GLN A 530 15.71 -29.75 -10.85
CA GLN A 530 16.01 -28.34 -10.61
C GLN A 530 15.17 -27.45 -11.55
N PRO A 531 14.49 -26.42 -11.03
CA PRO A 531 13.87 -25.42 -11.88
C PRO A 531 14.94 -24.60 -12.62
N LEU A 532 14.60 -24.06 -13.77
CA LEU A 532 15.44 -23.09 -14.48
C LEU A 532 15.74 -21.85 -13.59
N PHE A 533 14.77 -21.46 -12.82
CA PHE A 533 14.86 -20.33 -11.90
C PHE A 533 14.00 -20.57 -10.66
N THR A 534 14.48 -20.07 -9.52
CA THR A 534 13.67 -19.94 -8.30
C THR A 534 13.91 -18.59 -7.63
N THR A 535 12.86 -18.00 -7.10
CA THR A 535 12.98 -16.81 -6.27
C THR A 535 13.56 -17.12 -4.89
N GLY A 536 13.53 -18.41 -4.47
CA GLY A 536 13.59 -18.73 -3.06
C GLY A 536 12.34 -18.21 -2.33
N LEU A 537 12.39 -18.20 -1.01
CA LEU A 537 11.32 -17.65 -0.19
C LEU A 537 11.25 -16.13 -0.37
N ILE A 538 10.09 -15.62 -0.80
CA ILE A 538 9.85 -14.19 -1.01
C ILE A 538 8.58 -13.72 -0.32
N GLY A 539 8.60 -12.43 -0.01
CA GLY A 539 7.47 -11.70 0.53
C GLY A 539 7.14 -12.05 1.98
N ASN A 540 6.75 -11.07 2.71
CA ASN A 540 6.19 -11.19 4.05
C ASN A 540 4.99 -10.25 4.20
N ASP A 541 4.41 -9.87 3.06
CA ASP A 541 3.23 -9.02 3.08
C ASP A 541 1.96 -9.84 3.43
N SER A 542 0.92 -9.15 3.78
CA SER A 542 -0.33 -9.76 4.20
C SER A 542 -1.51 -9.40 3.30
N SER A 543 -1.23 -8.92 2.09
CA SER A 543 -2.25 -8.41 1.18
C SER A 543 -3.30 -9.46 0.82
N ILE A 544 -2.89 -10.71 0.58
CA ILE A 544 -3.82 -11.80 0.25
C ILE A 544 -4.86 -12.01 1.36
N ALA A 545 -4.40 -12.14 2.60
CA ALA A 545 -5.28 -12.35 3.76
C ALA A 545 -6.13 -11.12 4.07
N ARG A 546 -5.65 -9.92 3.75
CA ARG A 546 -6.23 -8.63 4.16
C ARG A 546 -6.91 -7.86 3.03
N HIS A 547 -7.38 -8.59 2.01
CA HIS A 547 -8.16 -8.02 0.90
C HIS A 547 -7.44 -6.90 0.15
N GLY A 548 -6.13 -6.98 0.03
CA GLY A 548 -5.33 -6.15 -0.86
C GLY A 548 -5.26 -6.73 -2.26
N ILE A 549 -4.93 -5.87 -3.22
CA ILE A 549 -4.68 -6.26 -4.61
C ILE A 549 -3.22 -6.00 -5.02
N HIS A 550 -2.45 -5.48 -4.13
CA HIS A 550 -1.00 -5.26 -4.23
C HIS A 550 -0.38 -5.17 -2.83
N GLY A 551 0.93 -5.36 -2.75
CA GLY A 551 1.78 -5.21 -1.56
C GLY A 551 3.12 -4.62 -1.95
N LEU A 552 4.23 -5.30 -1.65
CA LEU A 552 5.55 -4.94 -2.14
C LEU A 552 5.78 -5.53 -3.54
N TYR A 553 6.29 -4.70 -4.43
CA TYR A 553 6.57 -5.06 -5.81
C TYR A 553 7.93 -5.74 -5.96
N TRP A 554 7.97 -6.78 -6.81
CA TRP A 554 9.17 -7.51 -7.18
C TRP A 554 9.25 -7.63 -8.69
N LEU A 555 10.48 -7.58 -9.24
CA LEU A 555 10.71 -7.81 -10.67
C LEU A 555 11.86 -8.79 -10.87
N TYR A 556 11.57 -9.88 -11.55
CA TYR A 556 12.54 -10.91 -11.92
C TYR A 556 12.78 -10.91 -13.44
N ASN A 557 14.04 -11.06 -13.80
CA ASN A 557 14.50 -11.15 -15.19
C ASN A 557 15.21 -12.48 -15.37
N ILE A 558 14.61 -13.41 -16.11
CA ILE A 558 15.01 -14.80 -16.20
C ILE A 558 15.49 -15.08 -17.61
N ASP A 559 16.71 -15.60 -17.72
CA ASP A 559 17.31 -16.02 -18.97
C ASP A 559 16.80 -17.40 -19.36
N ILE A 560 16.29 -17.53 -20.59
CA ILE A 560 15.90 -18.80 -21.21
C ILE A 560 16.76 -19.01 -22.44
N HIS A 561 17.65 -19.99 -22.39
CA HIS A 561 18.43 -20.39 -23.57
C HIS A 561 17.52 -20.95 -24.66
N GLY A 562 17.78 -20.58 -25.93
CA GLY A 562 16.97 -21.01 -27.06
C GLY A 562 16.91 -22.53 -27.23
N ASN A 563 17.93 -23.28 -26.77
CA ASN A 563 17.93 -24.74 -26.78
C ASN A 563 16.90 -25.40 -25.84
N LEU A 564 16.32 -24.64 -24.91
CA LEU A 564 15.20 -25.09 -24.06
C LEU A 564 13.85 -24.89 -24.73
N LEU A 565 13.81 -24.18 -25.85
CA LEU A 565 12.60 -23.87 -26.60
C LEU A 565 12.57 -24.70 -27.91
N VAL A 566 11.38 -24.94 -28.41
CA VAL A 566 11.16 -25.67 -29.67
C VAL A 566 10.30 -24.84 -30.62
N GLN A 567 10.49 -25.07 -31.92
CA GLN A 567 9.51 -24.61 -32.91
C GLN A 567 8.18 -25.34 -32.68
N GLY A 568 7.08 -24.62 -32.65
CA GLY A 568 5.78 -25.14 -32.26
C GLY A 568 5.44 -24.84 -30.81
N ASP A 569 4.79 -25.77 -30.12
CA ASP A 569 4.22 -25.59 -28.79
C ASP A 569 5.30 -25.63 -27.71
N ASN A 570 5.28 -24.62 -26.85
CA ASN A 570 6.14 -24.48 -25.67
C ASN A 570 5.28 -24.24 -24.43
N THR A 571 5.78 -24.63 -23.28
CA THR A 571 5.13 -24.43 -21.98
C THR A 571 6.09 -23.88 -20.94
N ILE A 572 5.70 -22.77 -20.29
CA ILE A 572 6.32 -22.29 -19.06
C ILE A 572 5.47 -22.76 -17.89
N TYR A 573 6.12 -23.35 -16.89
CA TYR A 573 5.51 -23.79 -15.63
C TYR A 573 5.92 -22.83 -14.53
N LEU A 574 4.93 -22.24 -13.84
CA LEU A 574 5.08 -21.37 -12.68
C LEU A 574 4.66 -22.14 -11.43
N GLY A 575 5.63 -22.78 -10.77
CA GLY A 575 5.36 -23.55 -9.55
C GLY A 575 5.39 -22.67 -8.30
N GLN A 576 4.38 -22.79 -7.46
CA GLN A 576 4.31 -22.24 -6.10
C GLN A 576 4.22 -23.41 -5.11
N PRO A 577 5.35 -23.88 -4.53
CA PRO A 577 5.38 -25.10 -3.71
C PRO A 577 4.99 -24.90 -2.24
N ARG A 578 4.92 -23.65 -1.76
CA ARG A 578 4.62 -23.34 -0.34
C ARG A 578 3.16 -23.63 -0.03
N ARG A 579 2.89 -24.39 1.06
CA ARG A 579 1.57 -24.93 1.36
C ARG A 579 1.20 -25.01 2.84
N GLN A 580 1.92 -24.29 3.72
CA GLN A 580 1.66 -24.34 5.15
C GLN A 580 0.52 -23.43 5.59
N SER A 581 0.03 -22.55 4.71
CA SER A 581 -1.06 -21.63 4.98
C SER A 581 -1.84 -21.34 3.69
N PRO A 582 -3.14 -21.10 3.75
CA PRO A 582 -3.95 -20.69 2.57
C PRO A 582 -3.51 -19.33 2.00
N PHE A 583 -2.72 -18.57 2.76
CA PHE A 583 -2.26 -17.24 2.38
C PHE A 583 -0.88 -17.23 1.74
N HIS A 584 -0.19 -18.38 1.65
CA HIS A 584 1.06 -18.48 0.91
C HIS A 584 0.77 -18.33 -0.57
N GLY A 585 1.11 -17.20 -1.15
CA GLY A 585 0.71 -16.97 -2.53
C GLY A 585 1.37 -15.77 -3.17
N ILE A 586 1.07 -15.61 -4.45
CA ILE A 586 1.67 -14.63 -5.34
C ILE A 586 0.57 -13.95 -6.13
N MET A 587 0.52 -12.63 -6.07
CA MET A 587 -0.21 -11.81 -7.02
C MET A 587 0.75 -11.36 -8.11
N TYR A 588 0.55 -11.80 -9.33
CA TYR A 588 1.31 -11.29 -10.48
C TYR A 588 0.79 -9.90 -10.83
N ASP A 589 1.69 -9.03 -11.31
CA ASP A 589 1.36 -7.76 -11.94
C ASP A 589 1.44 -7.94 -13.46
N TYR A 590 2.54 -8.54 -13.95
CA TYR A 590 2.77 -8.63 -15.37
C TYR A 590 3.81 -9.70 -15.72
N ILE A 591 3.57 -10.41 -16.80
CA ILE A 591 4.52 -11.42 -17.31
C ILE A 591 4.77 -11.18 -18.79
N ARG A 592 6.03 -11.24 -19.22
CA ARG A 592 6.43 -11.02 -20.62
C ARG A 592 7.57 -11.91 -21.04
N LEU A 593 7.47 -12.50 -22.24
CA LEU A 593 8.59 -13.15 -22.91
C LEU A 593 9.13 -12.25 -24.04
N GLU A 594 10.44 -12.01 -24.01
CA GLU A 594 11.17 -11.27 -25.03
C GLU A 594 12.03 -12.22 -25.86
N ALA A 595 12.06 -12.03 -27.18
CA ALA A 595 13.02 -12.70 -28.06
C ALA A 595 14.43 -12.19 -27.81
N PRO A 596 15.48 -12.89 -28.30
CA PRO A 596 16.81 -12.34 -28.36
C PRO A 596 16.85 -11.01 -29.14
N PRO A 597 17.76 -10.08 -28.80
CA PRO A 597 17.92 -8.85 -29.56
C PRO A 597 18.33 -9.18 -31.02
N ASN A 598 17.78 -8.40 -31.97
CA ASN A 598 18.17 -8.44 -33.37
C ASN A 598 19.56 -7.86 -33.56
#